data_46b2ee3ba3efea77fe0c0a735f41e4cb
#
_entry.id   46b2ee3ba3efea77fe0c0a735f41e4cb
#
_cell.length_a   1.000
_cell.length_b   1.000
_cell.length_c   1.000
_cell.angle_alpha   90.00
_cell.angle_beta   90.00
_cell.angle_gamma   90.00
#
_symmetry.space_group_name_H-M   'P 1'
#
loop_
_entity.id
_entity.type
_entity.pdbx_description
1 polymer ?
#
loop_
_entity_poly.entity_id
_entity_poly.type
_entity_poly.pdbx_seq_one_letter_code
_entity_poly.pdbx_strand_id
1 'polypeptide(L)'
;RESGAVGSGEIDESAQGRLDAWIAGGRMLMRHPFLGVGFGSFARNYESYCLNPVIWGQHETHNAYIKVAAETGLAGFIPFMTLVLLTLREAVRLRAYAQRESNALARSAMRAALPTACGFVLIAFFLSQSWSWYFYVMFGQVAAMGVLRTNALGAPDALREEPQHSSFPVVRQRAA
;
A
#
# COMPACT_ATOMS: atom_id res chain seq x y z
N ARG A 1 -33.26 -5.23 -34.29
CA ARG A 1 -32.75 -6.22 -33.31
C ARG A 1 -31.27 -6.44 -33.55
N GLU A 2 -30.45 -5.50 -33.08
CA GLU A 2 -29.04 -5.71 -32.90
C GLU A 2 -28.78 -5.50 -31.41
N SER A 3 -28.79 -6.58 -30.69
CA SER A 3 -28.40 -6.63 -29.29
C SER A 3 -27.43 -7.80 -29.12
N GLY A 4 -26.20 -7.51 -28.73
CA GLY A 4 -25.40 -8.52 -28.07
C GLY A 4 -24.06 -8.90 -28.62
N ALA A 5 -23.21 -7.92 -28.99
CA ALA A 5 -21.79 -8.23 -29.25
C ALA A 5 -20.86 -7.09 -28.76
N VAL A 6 -21.24 -6.40 -27.70
CA VAL A 6 -20.40 -5.35 -27.08
C VAL A 6 -19.83 -5.92 -25.79
N GLY A 7 -18.80 -6.71 -25.84
CA GLY A 7 -18.25 -7.20 -24.59
C GLY A 7 -16.93 -7.96 -24.67
N SER A 8 -16.71 -8.76 -25.70
CA SER A 8 -15.50 -9.58 -25.77
C SER A 8 -14.31 -8.87 -26.40
N GLY A 9 -14.53 -8.07 -27.43
CA GLY A 9 -13.45 -7.37 -28.14
C GLY A 9 -12.81 -6.25 -27.34
N GLU A 10 -13.60 -5.43 -26.63
CA GLU A 10 -13.08 -4.31 -25.81
C GLU A 10 -12.31 -4.79 -24.57
N ILE A 11 -12.73 -5.92 -23.98
CA ILE A 11 -12.02 -6.53 -22.85
C ILE A 11 -10.67 -7.08 -23.29
N ASP A 12 -10.60 -7.70 -24.45
CA ASP A 12 -9.36 -8.25 -25.02
C ASP A 12 -8.37 -7.13 -25.38
N GLU A 13 -8.82 -6.02 -25.97
CA GLU A 13 -7.96 -4.86 -26.26
C GLU A 13 -7.41 -4.21 -25.00
N SER A 14 -8.22 -4.04 -23.95
CA SER A 14 -7.76 -3.47 -22.69
C SER A 14 -6.77 -4.38 -21.95
N ALA A 15 -6.97 -5.69 -21.99
CA ALA A 15 -6.05 -6.66 -21.39
C ALA A 15 -4.73 -6.70 -22.15
N GLN A 16 -4.79 -6.68 -23.49
CA GLN A 16 -3.63 -6.67 -24.36
C GLN A 16 -2.79 -5.41 -24.20
N GLY A 17 -3.42 -4.25 -24.09
CA GLY A 17 -2.72 -2.98 -23.82
C GLY A 17 -1.95 -2.99 -22.48
N ARG A 18 -2.49 -3.64 -21.44
CA ARG A 18 -1.78 -3.82 -20.17
C ARG A 18 -0.56 -4.72 -20.30
N LEU A 19 -0.69 -5.84 -21.00
CA LEU A 19 0.42 -6.77 -21.25
C LEU A 19 1.55 -6.09 -22.04
N ASP A 20 1.20 -5.34 -23.09
CA ASP A 20 2.18 -4.57 -23.87
C ASP A 20 2.90 -3.53 -23.01
N ALA A 21 2.17 -2.84 -22.12
CA ALA A 21 2.76 -1.91 -21.15
C ALA A 21 3.70 -2.61 -20.16
N TRP A 22 3.37 -3.80 -19.71
CA TRP A 22 4.23 -4.59 -18.81
C TRP A 22 5.51 -5.06 -19.50
N ILE A 23 5.39 -5.49 -20.76
CA ILE A 23 6.54 -5.87 -21.59
C ILE A 23 7.44 -4.66 -21.85
N ALA A 24 6.86 -3.50 -22.17
CA ALA A 24 7.60 -2.27 -22.34
C ALA A 24 8.36 -1.89 -21.06
N GLY A 25 7.70 -1.95 -19.89
CA GLY A 25 8.33 -1.71 -18.59
C GLY A 25 9.47 -2.67 -18.27
N GLY A 26 9.29 -3.95 -18.58
CA GLY A 26 10.35 -4.96 -18.43
C GLY A 26 11.57 -4.66 -19.34
N ARG A 27 11.34 -4.22 -20.59
CA ARG A 27 12.42 -3.82 -21.51
C ARG A 27 13.14 -2.56 -21.04
N MET A 28 12.41 -1.56 -20.50
CA MET A 28 13.00 -0.37 -19.91
C MET A 28 13.94 -0.76 -18.77
N LEU A 29 13.50 -1.62 -17.84
CA LEU A 29 14.32 -2.12 -16.73
C LEU A 29 15.56 -2.88 -17.24
N MET A 30 15.40 -3.76 -18.23
CA MET A 30 16.53 -4.52 -18.78
C MET A 30 17.59 -3.65 -19.46
N ARG A 31 17.17 -2.56 -20.11
CA ARG A 31 18.11 -1.62 -20.76
C ARG A 31 18.72 -0.60 -19.80
N HIS A 32 18.00 -0.27 -18.73
CA HIS A 32 18.41 0.71 -17.72
C HIS A 32 18.27 0.13 -16.30
N PRO A 33 19.01 -0.94 -15.94
CA PRO A 33 18.74 -1.73 -14.74
C PRO A 33 18.98 -0.96 -13.43
N PHE A 34 19.90 0.01 -13.41
CA PHE A 34 20.25 0.70 -12.17
C PHE A 34 19.34 1.89 -11.85
N LEU A 35 19.11 2.79 -12.80
CA LEU A 35 18.40 4.06 -12.58
C LEU A 35 17.07 4.15 -13.35
N GLY A 36 16.73 3.13 -14.15
CA GLY A 36 15.54 3.15 -14.98
C GLY A 36 15.62 4.20 -16.10
N VAL A 37 14.47 4.48 -16.70
CA VAL A 37 14.35 5.49 -17.78
C VAL A 37 14.12 6.92 -17.25
N GLY A 38 14.05 7.08 -15.93
CA GLY A 38 13.81 8.33 -15.22
C GLY A 38 12.41 8.42 -14.59
N PHE A 39 12.35 9.09 -13.45
CA PHE A 39 11.11 9.28 -12.69
C PHE A 39 10.03 9.99 -13.51
N GLY A 40 8.81 9.44 -13.53
CA GLY A 40 7.66 10.02 -14.22
C GLY A 40 7.76 9.97 -15.74
N SER A 41 8.70 9.20 -16.31
CA SER A 41 8.95 9.20 -17.77
C SER A 41 8.52 7.93 -18.49
N PHE A 42 7.76 7.05 -17.83
CA PHE A 42 7.27 5.81 -18.46
C PHE A 42 6.50 6.08 -19.74
N ALA A 43 5.46 6.92 -19.69
CA ALA A 43 4.61 7.22 -20.84
C ALA A 43 5.40 7.84 -22.01
N ARG A 44 6.38 8.71 -21.71
CA ARG A 44 7.24 9.34 -22.72
C ARG A 44 8.14 8.34 -23.45
N ASN A 45 8.59 7.32 -22.74
CA ASN A 45 9.49 6.30 -23.30
C ASN A 45 8.74 5.09 -23.86
N TYR A 46 7.42 4.98 -23.63
CA TYR A 46 6.63 3.80 -23.99
C TYR A 46 6.79 3.36 -25.45
N GLU A 47 6.66 4.29 -26.39
CA GLU A 47 6.74 4.01 -27.84
C GLU A 47 8.07 3.37 -28.26
N SER A 48 9.17 3.72 -27.57
CA SER A 48 10.50 3.18 -27.86
C SER A 48 10.70 1.74 -27.36
N TYR A 49 9.80 1.23 -26.50
CA TYR A 49 9.94 -0.08 -25.85
C TYR A 49 8.75 -1.01 -26.04
N CYS A 50 7.61 -0.51 -26.54
CA CYS A 50 6.42 -1.33 -26.81
C CYS A 50 6.64 -2.31 -28.00
N LEU A 51 5.76 -3.31 -28.08
CA LEU A 51 5.76 -4.25 -29.20
C LEU A 51 5.02 -3.69 -30.42
N ASN A 52 3.92 -2.99 -30.15
CA ASN A 52 3.03 -2.45 -31.19
C ASN A 52 2.85 -0.93 -30.97
N PRO A 53 3.54 -0.07 -31.73
CA PRO A 53 3.46 1.38 -31.57
C PRO A 53 2.13 2.01 -32.05
N VAL A 54 1.20 1.23 -32.58
CA VAL A 54 -0.02 1.71 -33.23
C VAL A 54 -1.17 2.04 -32.26
N ILE A 55 -1.04 1.71 -30.98
CA ILE A 55 -2.10 1.97 -30.01
C ILE A 55 -1.97 3.41 -29.51
N TRP A 56 -2.82 4.30 -30.02
CA TRP A 56 -2.91 5.72 -29.67
C TRP A 56 -3.40 5.90 -28.24
N GLY A 57 -2.69 6.68 -27.41
CA GLY A 57 -3.13 7.07 -26.08
C GLY A 57 -2.00 7.26 -25.07
N GLN A 58 -2.30 7.83 -23.91
CA GLN A 58 -1.39 7.88 -22.77
C GLN A 58 -1.26 6.47 -22.18
N HIS A 59 -0.14 5.82 -22.42
CA HIS A 59 0.11 4.48 -21.94
C HIS A 59 0.62 4.50 -20.50
N GLU A 60 -0.23 4.05 -19.60
CA GLU A 60 0.12 3.79 -18.22
C GLU A 60 0.31 2.28 -18.00
N THR A 61 1.18 1.91 -17.07
CA THR A 61 1.46 0.50 -16.77
C THR A 61 0.27 -0.24 -16.16
N HIS A 62 -0.64 0.49 -15.52
CA HIS A 62 -1.67 -0.09 -14.64
C HIS A 62 -1.09 -1.11 -13.65
N ASN A 63 0.17 -0.88 -13.25
CA ASN A 63 0.89 -1.70 -12.27
C ASN A 63 1.99 -0.83 -11.65
N ALA A 64 1.85 -0.51 -10.35
CA ALA A 64 2.79 0.34 -9.64
C ALA A 64 4.20 -0.27 -9.55
N TYR A 65 4.31 -1.58 -9.42
CA TYR A 65 5.60 -2.27 -9.26
C TYR A 65 6.42 -2.18 -10.56
N ILE A 66 5.78 -2.45 -11.69
CA ILE A 66 6.42 -2.35 -13.01
C ILE A 66 6.80 -0.89 -13.29
N LYS A 67 5.92 0.07 -12.95
CA LYS A 67 6.20 1.49 -13.13
C LYS A 67 7.44 1.92 -12.34
N VAL A 68 7.49 1.59 -11.05
CA VAL A 68 8.67 1.91 -10.22
C VAL A 68 9.93 1.27 -10.78
N ALA A 69 9.88 -0.02 -11.13
CA ALA A 69 11.05 -0.72 -11.67
C ALA A 69 11.53 -0.10 -12.99
N ALA A 70 10.62 0.21 -13.92
CA ALA A 70 10.95 0.81 -15.20
C ALA A 70 11.53 2.22 -15.06
N GLU A 71 10.93 3.06 -14.20
CA GLU A 71 11.28 4.47 -14.07
C GLU A 71 12.51 4.72 -13.20
N THR A 72 12.75 3.90 -12.16
CA THR A 72 13.82 4.12 -11.18
C THR A 72 14.86 2.99 -11.12
N GLY A 73 14.68 1.95 -11.93
CA GLY A 73 15.55 0.80 -11.92
C GLY A 73 15.60 0.08 -10.56
N LEU A 74 16.62 -0.72 -10.35
CA LEU A 74 16.83 -1.44 -9.09
C LEU A 74 17.11 -0.50 -7.92
N ALA A 75 17.72 0.66 -8.17
CA ALA A 75 18.05 1.64 -7.14
C ALA A 75 16.80 2.20 -6.44
N GLY A 76 15.70 2.39 -7.16
CA GLY A 76 14.43 2.81 -6.57
C GLY A 76 13.49 1.65 -6.23
N PHE A 77 13.52 0.58 -7.04
CA PHE A 77 12.64 -0.58 -6.83
C PHE A 77 12.95 -1.34 -5.54
N ILE A 78 14.23 -1.54 -5.21
CA ILE A 78 14.61 -2.26 -3.98
C ILE A 78 14.15 -1.51 -2.71
N PRO A 79 14.42 -0.20 -2.52
CA PRO A 79 13.89 0.53 -1.38
C PRO A 79 12.36 0.54 -1.33
N PHE A 80 11.69 0.69 -2.49
CA PHE A 80 10.23 0.65 -2.56
C PHE A 80 9.68 -0.70 -2.08
N MET A 81 10.21 -1.83 -2.58
CA MET A 81 9.79 -3.16 -2.14
C MET A 81 10.13 -3.42 -0.67
N THR A 82 11.27 -2.92 -0.20
CA THR A 82 11.65 -3.00 1.21
C THR A 82 10.60 -2.28 2.09
N LEU A 83 10.17 -1.08 1.70
CA LEU A 83 9.14 -0.32 2.40
C LEU A 83 7.80 -1.10 2.44
N VAL A 84 7.39 -1.68 1.31
CA VAL A 84 6.16 -2.52 1.24
C VAL A 84 6.28 -3.72 2.20
N LEU A 85 7.39 -4.45 2.16
CA LEU A 85 7.60 -5.63 3.00
C LEU A 85 7.67 -5.30 4.49
N LEU A 86 8.37 -4.21 4.86
CA LEU A 86 8.43 -3.74 6.24
C LEU A 86 7.04 -3.32 6.76
N THR A 87 6.24 -2.67 5.91
CA THR A 87 4.87 -2.28 6.26
C THR A 87 3.99 -3.51 6.50
N LEU A 88 4.04 -4.51 5.62
CA LEU A 88 3.30 -5.76 5.82
C LEU A 88 3.74 -6.49 7.09
N ARG A 89 5.05 -6.58 7.31
CA ARG A 89 5.61 -7.19 8.53
C ARG A 89 5.13 -6.47 9.79
N GLU A 90 5.12 -5.15 9.81
CA GLU A 90 4.65 -4.39 10.96
C GLU A 90 3.14 -4.50 11.14
N ALA A 91 2.36 -4.52 10.06
CA ALA A 91 0.91 -4.74 10.13
C ALA A 91 0.55 -6.11 10.73
N VAL A 92 1.32 -7.16 10.42
CA VAL A 92 1.16 -8.48 11.06
C VAL A 92 1.46 -8.40 12.56
N ARG A 93 2.53 -7.70 12.96
CA ARG A 93 2.89 -7.50 14.37
C ARG A 93 1.85 -6.71 15.13
N LEU A 94 1.31 -5.65 14.54
CA LEU A 94 0.22 -4.85 15.12
C LEU A 94 -1.02 -5.69 15.35
N ARG A 95 -1.40 -6.54 14.38
CA ARG A 95 -2.54 -7.45 14.53
C ARG A 95 -2.36 -8.43 15.69
N ALA A 96 -1.16 -8.98 15.86
CA ALA A 96 -0.84 -9.88 16.97
C ALA A 96 -0.87 -9.15 18.32
N TYR A 97 -0.33 -7.92 18.37
CA TYR A 97 -0.32 -7.10 19.57
C TYR A 97 -1.73 -6.59 19.97
N ALA A 98 -2.61 -6.36 19.01
CA ALA A 98 -3.97 -5.85 19.23
C ALA A 98 -4.79 -6.70 20.20
N GLN A 99 -4.43 -7.96 20.44
CA GLN A 99 -5.10 -8.81 21.43
C GLN A 99 -4.79 -8.40 22.88
N ARG A 100 -3.66 -7.70 23.08
CA ARG A 100 -3.18 -7.25 24.40
C ARG A 100 -3.53 -5.79 24.68
N GLU A 101 -4.05 -5.07 23.68
CA GLU A 101 -4.39 -3.65 23.78
C GLU A 101 -5.74 -3.47 24.49
N SER A 102 -5.73 -2.69 25.57
CA SER A 102 -6.93 -2.38 26.37
C SER A 102 -7.82 -1.35 25.71
N ASN A 103 -7.22 -0.34 25.07
CA ASN A 103 -7.95 0.72 24.38
C ASN A 103 -8.66 0.19 23.14
N ALA A 104 -10.00 0.25 23.13
CA ALA A 104 -10.83 -0.28 22.06
C ALA A 104 -10.55 0.37 20.70
N LEU A 105 -10.29 1.69 20.65
CA LEU A 105 -9.98 2.41 19.41
C LEU A 105 -8.61 2.00 18.86
N ALA A 106 -7.59 1.97 19.70
CA ALA A 106 -6.24 1.55 19.32
C ALA A 106 -6.24 0.09 18.83
N ARG A 107 -6.94 -0.80 19.51
CA ARG A 107 -7.11 -2.20 19.13
C ARG A 107 -7.76 -2.34 17.75
N SER A 108 -8.82 -1.56 17.49
CA SER A 108 -9.50 -1.59 16.20
C SER A 108 -8.61 -1.10 15.07
N ALA A 109 -7.87 0.00 15.28
CA ALA A 109 -6.91 0.53 14.31
C ALA A 109 -5.78 -0.47 14.01
N MET A 110 -5.21 -1.11 15.03
CA MET A 110 -4.17 -2.14 14.85
C MET A 110 -4.67 -3.37 14.08
N ARG A 111 -5.93 -3.79 14.33
CA ARG A 111 -6.55 -4.90 13.58
C ARG A 111 -6.80 -4.55 12.13
N ALA A 112 -7.14 -3.30 11.83
CA ALA A 112 -7.38 -2.80 10.49
C ALA A 112 -6.09 -2.65 9.66
N ALA A 113 -4.93 -2.49 10.30
CA ALA A 113 -3.66 -2.24 9.62
C ALA A 113 -3.31 -3.32 8.58
N LEU A 114 -3.48 -4.60 8.91
CA LEU A 114 -3.14 -5.70 7.99
C LEU A 114 -4.07 -5.79 6.78
N PRO A 115 -5.41 -5.83 6.90
CA PRO A 115 -6.27 -5.85 5.72
C PRO A 115 -6.11 -4.60 4.86
N THR A 116 -5.89 -3.43 5.46
CA THR A 116 -5.61 -2.19 4.73
C THR A 116 -4.31 -2.31 3.93
N ALA A 117 -3.20 -2.74 4.54
CA ALA A 117 -1.94 -2.92 3.85
C ALA A 117 -2.05 -3.95 2.71
N CYS A 118 -2.70 -5.09 2.93
CA CYS A 118 -2.95 -6.09 1.89
C CYS A 118 -3.80 -5.52 0.73
N GLY A 119 -4.85 -4.77 1.05
CA GLY A 119 -5.68 -4.11 0.04
C GLY A 119 -4.87 -3.15 -0.83
N PHE A 120 -4.01 -2.32 -0.23
CA PHE A 120 -3.12 -1.42 -0.97
C PHE A 120 -2.13 -2.17 -1.86
N VAL A 121 -1.53 -3.26 -1.38
CA VAL A 121 -0.61 -4.09 -2.17
C VAL A 121 -1.32 -4.69 -3.39
N LEU A 122 -2.56 -5.17 -3.22
CA LEU A 122 -3.36 -5.70 -4.32
C LEU A 122 -3.77 -4.60 -5.33
N ILE A 123 -4.23 -3.45 -4.84
CA ILE A 123 -4.61 -2.32 -5.69
C ILE A 123 -3.40 -1.80 -6.47
N ALA A 124 -2.21 -1.77 -5.88
CA ALA A 124 -0.98 -1.37 -6.54
C ALA A 124 -0.63 -2.24 -7.76
N PHE A 125 -1.07 -3.52 -7.77
CA PHE A 125 -0.88 -4.40 -8.91
C PHE A 125 -1.75 -4.01 -10.12
N PHE A 126 -2.88 -3.37 -9.89
CA PHE A 126 -3.83 -2.99 -10.95
C PHE A 126 -3.84 -1.50 -11.29
N LEU A 127 -3.14 -0.67 -10.53
CA LEU A 127 -3.11 0.78 -10.71
C LEU A 127 -1.68 1.32 -10.76
N SER A 128 -1.46 2.32 -11.61
CA SER A 128 -0.18 3.05 -11.73
C SER A 128 -0.01 4.09 -10.61
N GLN A 129 -0.39 3.76 -9.37
CA GLN A 129 -0.44 4.69 -8.23
C GLN A 129 0.87 4.80 -7.43
N SER A 130 1.99 4.32 -7.96
CA SER A 130 3.28 4.25 -7.25
C SER A 130 3.75 5.59 -6.68
N TRP A 131 3.41 6.70 -7.34
CA TRP A 131 3.77 8.05 -6.91
C TRP A 131 2.64 8.77 -6.17
N SER A 132 1.55 8.06 -5.85
CA SER A 132 0.42 8.62 -5.11
C SER A 132 0.76 8.79 -3.63
N TRP A 133 0.44 9.96 -3.07
CA TRP A 133 0.62 10.28 -1.66
C TRP A 133 -0.12 9.30 -0.71
N TYR A 134 -1.19 8.65 -1.17
CA TYR A 134 -1.94 7.66 -0.38
C TYR A 134 -1.07 6.50 0.12
N PHE A 135 -0.13 6.01 -0.71
CA PHE A 135 0.81 4.97 -0.32
C PHE A 135 1.66 5.41 0.87
N TYR A 136 2.22 6.61 0.77
CA TYR A 136 3.13 7.12 1.80
C TYR A 136 2.40 7.42 3.10
N VAL A 137 1.16 7.90 3.03
CA VAL A 137 0.31 8.09 4.21
C VAL A 137 0.02 6.76 4.89
N MET A 138 -0.35 5.72 4.14
CA MET A 138 -0.58 4.38 4.70
C MET A 138 0.68 3.81 5.34
N PHE A 139 1.84 3.91 4.69
CA PHE A 139 3.11 3.47 5.26
C PHE A 139 3.43 4.23 6.55
N GLY A 140 3.25 5.55 6.56
CA GLY A 140 3.44 6.39 7.75
C GLY A 140 2.51 6.01 8.91
N GLN A 141 1.24 5.74 8.64
CA GLN A 141 0.29 5.32 9.66
C GLN A 141 0.67 3.98 10.30
N VAL A 142 1.03 2.98 9.49
CA VAL A 142 1.46 1.67 10.01
C VAL A 142 2.76 1.81 10.82
N ALA A 143 3.72 2.60 10.34
CA ALA A 143 4.96 2.87 11.05
C ALA A 143 4.72 3.59 12.39
N ALA A 144 3.86 4.62 12.43
CA ALA A 144 3.49 5.34 13.65
C ALA A 144 2.86 4.42 14.69
N MET A 145 1.91 3.57 14.28
CA MET A 145 1.34 2.55 15.16
C MET A 145 2.39 1.55 15.67
N GLY A 146 3.37 1.21 14.85
CA GLY A 146 4.50 0.35 15.22
C GLY A 146 5.37 0.98 16.31
N VAL A 147 5.67 2.29 16.21
CA VAL A 147 6.39 3.04 17.24
C VAL A 147 5.62 3.06 18.55
N LEU A 148 4.31 3.34 18.51
CA LEU A 148 3.47 3.30 19.71
C LEU A 148 3.49 1.94 20.39
N ARG A 149 3.40 0.85 19.61
CA ARG A 149 3.51 -0.52 20.12
C ARG A 149 4.87 -0.78 20.79
N THR A 150 5.98 -0.37 20.17
CA THR A 150 7.32 -0.58 20.74
C THR A 150 7.52 0.20 22.03
N ASN A 151 7.03 1.43 22.10
CA ASN A 151 7.09 2.25 23.30
C ASN A 151 6.26 1.63 24.44
N ALA A 152 5.07 1.11 24.15
CA ALA A 152 4.23 0.42 25.12
C ALA A 152 4.89 -0.89 25.63
N LEU A 153 5.62 -1.61 24.80
CA LEU A 153 6.36 -2.81 25.23
C LEU A 153 7.61 -2.47 26.05
N GLY A 154 8.23 -1.33 25.81
CA GLY A 154 9.41 -0.84 26.56
C GLY A 154 9.07 -0.08 27.85
N ALA A 155 7.79 0.24 28.08
CA ALA A 155 7.37 0.92 29.30
C ALA A 155 7.54 0.01 30.52
N PRO A 156 8.08 0.53 31.67
CA PRO A 156 8.12 -0.19 32.93
C PRO A 156 6.71 -0.67 33.34
N ASP A 157 6.64 -1.83 33.98
CA ASP A 157 5.36 -2.44 34.39
C ASP A 157 4.50 -1.52 35.26
N ALA A 158 5.13 -0.65 36.06
CA ALA A 158 4.45 0.35 36.89
C ALA A 158 3.59 1.37 36.10
N LEU A 159 3.89 1.56 34.79
CA LEU A 159 3.08 2.45 33.92
C LEU A 159 2.00 1.69 33.13
N ARG A 160 1.95 0.38 33.26
CA ARG A 160 0.94 -0.47 32.62
C ARG A 160 -0.30 -0.71 33.48
N GLU A 161 -0.18 -0.46 34.79
CA GLU A 161 -1.32 -0.49 35.67
C GLU A 161 -2.18 0.76 35.43
N GLU A 162 -3.35 0.57 34.83
CA GLU A 162 -4.36 1.63 34.81
C GLU A 162 -4.65 2.10 36.24
N PRO A 163 -4.81 3.42 36.49
CA PRO A 163 -5.28 3.88 37.78
C PRO A 163 -6.62 3.17 38.04
N GLN A 164 -6.62 2.30 39.05
CA GLN A 164 -7.84 1.68 39.57
C GLN A 164 -8.85 2.79 39.72
N HIS A 165 -9.97 2.68 39.07
CA HIS A 165 -11.11 3.55 39.23
C HIS A 165 -11.26 3.82 40.75
N SER A 166 -10.90 5.04 41.16
CA SER A 166 -11.24 5.50 42.49
C SER A 166 -12.76 5.45 42.54
N SER A 167 -13.24 4.46 43.23
CA SER A 167 -14.66 4.36 43.58
C SER A 167 -15.04 5.62 44.36
N PHE A 168 -15.63 6.58 43.65
CA PHE A 168 -16.25 7.73 44.33
C PHE A 168 -17.27 7.15 45.32
N PRO A 169 -17.18 7.51 46.61
CA PRO A 169 -18.15 7.06 47.56
C PRO A 169 -19.53 7.59 47.15
N VAL A 170 -20.45 6.67 46.91
CA VAL A 170 -21.87 7.02 46.65
C VAL A 170 -22.40 7.66 47.93
N VAL A 171 -22.54 8.97 47.92
CA VAL A 171 -23.22 9.72 48.98
C VAL A 171 -24.69 9.31 48.96
N ARG A 172 -25.07 8.40 49.87
CA ARG A 172 -26.48 8.11 50.12
C ARG A 172 -27.10 9.36 50.74
N GLN A 173 -27.87 10.10 49.98
CA GLN A 173 -28.81 11.08 50.53
C GLN A 173 -29.83 10.32 51.39
N ARG A 174 -29.77 10.53 52.69
CA ARG A 174 -30.87 10.16 53.59
C ARG A 174 -32.01 11.14 53.35
N ALA A 175 -33.13 10.61 52.81
CA ALA A 175 -34.40 11.30 52.85
C ALA A 175 -34.88 11.41 54.29
N ALA A 176 -35.17 12.62 54.77
CA ALA A 176 -35.93 12.96 55.96
C ALA A 176 -37.34 13.30 55.54
#